data_a1bccbf69fbb0c4f1605a0b569ade26d
#
_entry.id   a1bccbf69fbb0c4f1605a0b569ade26d
#
_cell.length_a   1.000
_cell.length_b   1.000
_cell.length_c   1.000
_cell.angle_alpha   90.00
_cell.angle_beta   90.00
_cell.angle_gamma   90.00
#
_symmetry.space_group_name_H-M   'P 1'
#
loop_
_entity.id
_entity.type
_entity.pdbx_description
1 polymer ?
#
loop_
_entity_poly.entity_id
_entity_poly.type
_entity_poly.pdbx_seq_one_letter_code
_entity_poly.pdbx_strand_id
1 'polypeptide(L)'
;MSAQSTPAVAAQALIGFGEVRHTRLKPARHAFSYPTYFLMLPLRAMQTGGSSALARNRRGLLTFHDSDHGDGGKDCLAWLDALLLAQGIADAQGEVWLHTYPRVLGYTFKPVSFWYCHREDGTLRAIVVEVNNTFGERHCYLLDAPRYGHELRADKVFHVSPFCRIEGSYRFRFMRAWQDNIEKTVARIDHDDATGPLLQTSVAGTLQTINAASLRKAFWGYPAMTFGVLARIHWQAFKLWRKHVPFISKPQPPTLFVTR
;
A
#
# COMPACT_ATOMS: atom_id res chain seq x y z
N MET A 1 -33.41 -26.80 17.14
CA MET A 1 -32.40 -27.08 16.13
C MET A 1 -31.35 -25.98 16.23
N SER A 2 -30.23 -26.24 16.93
CA SER A 2 -29.15 -25.26 17.08
C SER A 2 -28.35 -25.20 15.79
N ALA A 3 -28.34 -24.04 15.14
CA ALA A 3 -27.47 -23.78 14.00
C ALA A 3 -26.02 -23.82 14.53
N GLN A 4 -25.30 -24.86 14.17
CA GLN A 4 -23.85 -24.93 14.38
C GLN A 4 -23.21 -23.84 13.49
N SER A 5 -22.73 -22.76 14.11
CA SER A 5 -21.89 -21.78 13.43
C SER A 5 -20.61 -22.49 13.01
N THR A 6 -20.43 -22.69 11.73
CA THR A 6 -19.14 -23.11 11.16
C THR A 6 -18.09 -22.11 11.62
N PRO A 7 -16.98 -22.53 12.28
CA PRO A 7 -15.95 -21.60 12.70
C PRO A 7 -15.43 -20.87 11.45
N ALA A 8 -15.48 -19.54 11.47
CA ALA A 8 -14.91 -18.72 10.42
C ALA A 8 -13.43 -19.10 10.26
N VAL A 9 -13.04 -19.60 9.10
CA VAL A 9 -11.64 -19.91 8.81
C VAL A 9 -10.84 -18.65 9.04
N ALA A 10 -9.89 -18.69 9.99
CA ALA A 10 -9.07 -17.52 10.30
C ALA A 10 -8.40 -16.99 9.03
N ALA A 11 -8.48 -15.68 8.82
CA ALA A 11 -7.90 -15.04 7.66
C ALA A 11 -6.39 -15.33 7.59
N GLN A 12 -5.92 -15.80 6.44
CA GLN A 12 -4.53 -16.17 6.23
C GLN A 12 -3.76 -15.06 5.52
N ALA A 13 -2.49 -14.90 5.88
CA ALA A 13 -1.59 -13.97 5.20
C ALA A 13 -1.38 -14.40 3.72
N LEU A 14 -1.50 -13.43 2.82
CA LEU A 14 -1.40 -13.64 1.38
C LEU A 14 -0.23 -12.85 0.80
N ILE A 15 0.30 -13.35 -0.33
CA ILE A 15 1.26 -12.66 -1.18
C ILE A 15 0.65 -12.48 -2.56
N GLY A 16 0.72 -11.26 -3.10
CA GLY A 16 0.28 -10.94 -4.44
C GLY A 16 1.46 -10.91 -5.41
N PHE A 17 1.30 -11.53 -6.57
CA PHE A 17 2.24 -11.41 -7.69
C PHE A 17 1.57 -10.70 -8.85
N GLY A 18 2.24 -9.69 -9.39
CA GLY A 18 1.66 -8.89 -10.45
C GLY A 18 2.59 -7.81 -10.97
N GLU A 19 2.06 -6.64 -11.21
CA GLU A 19 2.83 -5.53 -11.77
C GLU A 19 2.44 -4.18 -11.16
N VAL A 20 3.40 -3.27 -11.19
CA VAL A 20 3.20 -1.84 -10.98
C VAL A 20 3.26 -1.16 -12.33
N ARG A 21 2.30 -0.24 -12.60
CA ARG A 21 2.27 0.61 -13.77
C ARG A 21 2.29 2.07 -13.37
N HIS A 22 3.10 2.85 -14.07
CA HIS A 22 3.16 4.30 -13.95
C HIS A 22 2.99 4.92 -15.32
N THR A 23 2.10 5.90 -15.44
CA THR A 23 1.91 6.68 -16.66
C THR A 23 1.83 8.15 -16.31
N ARG A 24 2.88 8.90 -16.60
CA ARG A 24 2.86 10.35 -16.58
C ARG A 24 2.28 10.84 -17.90
N LEU A 25 1.34 11.76 -17.83
CA LEU A 25 0.64 12.33 -18.98
C LEU A 25 1.22 13.70 -19.37
N LYS A 26 1.64 14.52 -18.39
CA LYS A 26 2.11 15.88 -18.53
C LYS A 26 3.39 16.15 -17.72
N PRO A 27 4.22 17.15 -18.11
CA PRO A 27 4.26 17.87 -19.37
C PRO A 27 4.73 16.99 -20.53
N ALA A 28 5.47 15.91 -20.23
CA ALA A 28 5.95 14.92 -21.18
C ALA A 28 5.40 13.53 -20.83
N ARG A 29 4.84 12.85 -21.83
CA ARG A 29 4.36 11.49 -21.64
C ARG A 29 5.51 10.54 -21.33
N HIS A 30 5.36 9.79 -20.24
CA HIS A 30 6.33 8.80 -19.79
C HIS A 30 5.63 7.66 -19.10
N ALA A 31 5.69 6.46 -19.67
CA ALA A 31 5.06 5.26 -19.13
C ALA A 31 6.08 4.16 -18.93
N PHE A 32 5.92 3.40 -17.85
CA PHE A 32 6.67 2.19 -17.58
C PHE A 32 5.88 1.25 -16.69
N SER A 33 6.18 -0.04 -16.78
CA SER A 33 5.68 -1.06 -15.87
C SER A 33 6.83 -1.98 -15.45
N TYR A 34 6.64 -2.66 -14.33
CA TYR A 34 7.57 -3.67 -13.86
C TYR A 34 6.85 -4.72 -13.01
N PRO A 35 7.30 -5.99 -13.10
CA PRO A 35 6.76 -7.04 -12.26
C PRO A 35 7.07 -6.75 -10.78
N THR A 36 6.11 -7.09 -9.93
CA THR A 36 6.19 -6.86 -8.49
C THR A 36 5.55 -8.01 -7.72
N TYR A 37 5.85 -8.07 -6.42
CA TYR A 37 5.05 -8.79 -5.45
C TYR A 37 4.81 -7.90 -4.24
N PHE A 38 3.76 -8.19 -3.49
CA PHE A 38 3.37 -7.46 -2.30
C PHE A 38 2.69 -8.39 -1.31
N LEU A 39 2.56 -7.96 -0.06
CA LEU A 39 1.90 -8.69 1.00
C LEU A 39 0.47 -8.18 1.19
N MET A 40 -0.45 -9.08 1.55
CA MET A 40 -1.78 -8.78 2.07
C MET A 40 -1.90 -9.49 3.40
N LEU A 41 -1.76 -8.73 4.50
CA LEU A 41 -1.62 -9.25 5.85
C LEU A 41 -2.87 -9.00 6.67
N PRO A 42 -3.55 -10.04 7.20
CA PRO A 42 -4.68 -9.90 8.12
C PRO A 42 -4.14 -9.66 9.53
N LEU A 43 -3.97 -8.40 9.91
CA LEU A 43 -3.20 -8.03 11.10
C LEU A 43 -3.82 -8.51 12.40
N ARG A 44 -5.17 -8.51 12.53
CA ARG A 44 -5.84 -9.01 13.75
C ARG A 44 -5.68 -10.53 13.89
N ALA A 45 -5.92 -11.27 12.80
CA ALA A 45 -5.70 -12.72 12.80
C ALA A 45 -4.23 -13.09 13.08
N MET A 46 -3.28 -12.26 12.63
CA MET A 46 -1.85 -12.45 12.89
C MET A 46 -1.45 -12.15 14.35
N GLN A 47 -2.23 -11.40 15.12
CA GLN A 47 -2.00 -11.20 16.56
C GLN A 47 -2.46 -12.41 17.39
N THR A 48 -3.55 -13.06 16.98
CA THR A 48 -4.15 -14.18 17.72
C THR A 48 -3.49 -15.54 17.45
N GLY A 49 -2.36 -15.57 16.72
CA GLY A 49 -1.55 -16.78 16.56
C GLY A 49 -1.70 -17.49 15.21
N GLY A 50 -2.18 -16.82 14.19
CA GLY A 50 -2.17 -17.34 12.82
C GLY A 50 -0.74 -17.66 12.36
N SER A 51 -0.44 -18.96 12.17
CA SER A 51 0.87 -19.40 11.70
C SER A 51 1.13 -18.88 10.29
N SER A 52 1.99 -17.89 10.17
CA SER A 52 2.48 -17.41 8.88
C SER A 52 3.92 -17.87 8.68
N ALA A 53 4.24 -18.37 7.48
CA ALA A 53 5.61 -18.64 7.09
C ALA A 53 6.46 -17.33 7.00
N LEU A 54 5.81 -16.17 7.00
CA LEU A 54 6.46 -14.86 6.99
C LEU A 54 6.94 -14.50 8.41
N ALA A 55 8.22 -14.16 8.53
CA ALA A 55 8.78 -13.68 9.79
C ALA A 55 8.25 -12.27 10.11
N ARG A 56 7.62 -12.09 11.31
CA ARG A 56 7.17 -10.80 11.84
C ARG A 56 8.12 -10.31 12.92
N ASN A 57 8.59 -9.07 12.85
CA ASN A 57 9.48 -8.39 13.82
C ASN A 57 10.77 -9.17 14.15
N ARG A 58 11.25 -10.00 13.23
CA ARG A 58 12.48 -10.77 13.37
C ARG A 58 13.25 -10.85 12.05
N ARG A 59 14.52 -11.22 12.12
CA ARG A 59 15.38 -11.34 10.93
C ARG A 59 14.90 -12.49 10.02
N GLY A 60 15.09 -12.31 8.71
CA GLY A 60 14.79 -13.30 7.67
C GLY A 60 15.05 -12.75 6.27
N LEU A 61 14.91 -13.60 5.26
CA LEU A 61 15.07 -13.18 3.85
C LEU A 61 13.98 -12.22 3.42
N LEU A 62 12.73 -12.56 3.75
CA LEU A 62 11.54 -11.72 3.57
C LEU A 62 10.85 -11.60 4.93
N THR A 63 10.61 -10.38 5.38
CA THR A 63 10.07 -10.11 6.71
C THR A 63 9.08 -8.97 6.70
N PHE A 64 8.17 -8.97 7.66
CA PHE A 64 7.30 -7.86 7.99
C PHE A 64 7.70 -7.27 9.34
N HIS A 65 7.78 -5.96 9.44
CA HIS A 65 8.06 -5.27 10.69
C HIS A 65 7.00 -4.22 10.97
N ASP A 66 6.40 -4.27 12.13
CA ASP A 66 5.40 -3.28 12.59
C ASP A 66 5.97 -1.87 12.57
N SER A 67 7.24 -1.70 12.97
CA SER A 67 7.93 -0.40 13.00
C SER A 67 8.16 0.25 11.63
N ASP A 68 7.90 -0.47 10.54
CA ASP A 68 7.94 0.12 9.21
C ASP A 68 6.66 0.91 8.89
N HIS A 69 5.63 0.81 9.70
CA HIS A 69 4.29 1.31 9.45
C HIS A 69 3.81 2.27 10.53
N GLY A 70 2.76 3.03 10.19
CA GLY A 70 2.15 3.96 11.13
C GLY A 70 3.13 5.04 11.60
N ASP A 71 3.20 5.24 12.90
CA ASP A 71 4.13 6.15 13.55
C ASP A 71 5.57 5.61 13.71
N GLY A 72 5.80 4.36 13.30
CA GLY A 72 7.08 3.66 13.48
C GLY A 72 7.22 2.94 14.83
N GLY A 73 6.13 2.83 15.57
CA GLY A 73 6.06 2.14 16.85
C GLY A 73 6.16 0.62 16.75
N LYS A 74 6.06 -0.05 17.91
CA LYS A 74 6.21 -1.51 18.03
C LYS A 74 4.95 -2.29 17.62
N ASP A 75 3.79 -1.63 17.59
CA ASP A 75 2.50 -2.22 17.25
C ASP A 75 1.75 -1.31 16.30
N CYS A 76 1.86 -1.62 15.02
CA CYS A 76 1.24 -0.81 13.96
C CYS A 76 -0.28 -0.95 13.94
N LEU A 77 -0.85 -2.03 14.47
CA LEU A 77 -2.29 -2.20 14.55
C LEU A 77 -2.89 -1.37 15.70
N ALA A 78 -2.26 -1.36 16.86
CA ALA A 78 -2.67 -0.51 17.99
C ALA A 78 -2.61 0.99 17.58
N TRP A 79 -1.57 1.41 16.84
CA TRP A 79 -1.49 2.75 16.28
C TRP A 79 -2.68 3.05 15.34
N LEU A 80 -3.01 2.11 14.44
CA LEU A 80 -4.13 2.29 13.51
C LEU A 80 -5.47 2.42 14.26
N ASP A 81 -5.71 1.56 15.26
CA ASP A 81 -6.94 1.61 16.05
C ASP A 81 -7.08 2.96 16.79
N ALA A 82 -5.99 3.45 17.38
CA ALA A 82 -5.95 4.77 18.01
C ALA A 82 -6.21 5.91 16.99
N LEU A 83 -5.60 5.80 15.79
CA LEU A 83 -5.84 6.76 14.71
C LEU A 83 -7.31 6.79 14.30
N LEU A 84 -7.92 5.63 14.02
CA LEU A 84 -9.32 5.55 13.59
C LEU A 84 -10.26 6.14 14.64
N LEU A 85 -10.03 5.81 15.91
CA LEU A 85 -10.81 6.35 17.04
C LEU A 85 -10.66 7.88 17.13
N ALA A 86 -9.44 8.41 17.04
CA ALA A 86 -9.18 9.86 17.03
C ALA A 86 -9.86 10.58 15.85
N GLN A 87 -10.11 9.86 14.75
CA GLN A 87 -10.81 10.35 13.57
C GLN A 87 -12.33 10.09 13.63
N GLY A 88 -12.87 9.63 14.77
CA GLY A 88 -14.30 9.37 14.96
C GLY A 88 -14.80 8.08 14.29
N ILE A 89 -13.91 7.14 13.96
CA ILE A 89 -14.26 5.84 13.40
C ILE A 89 -14.11 4.77 14.47
N ALA A 90 -15.21 4.43 15.16
CA ALA A 90 -15.25 3.44 16.23
C ALA A 90 -15.78 2.08 15.77
N ASP A 91 -16.27 1.97 14.53
CA ASP A 91 -16.95 0.80 13.97
C ASP A 91 -16.08 0.00 12.97
N ALA A 92 -14.75 0.10 13.08
CA ALA A 92 -13.79 -0.63 12.25
C ALA A 92 -13.08 -1.74 13.04
N GLN A 93 -13.82 -2.54 13.81
CA GLN A 93 -13.28 -3.55 14.72
C GLN A 93 -13.08 -4.93 14.07
N GLY A 94 -13.53 -5.11 12.84
CA GLY A 94 -13.28 -6.31 12.04
C GLY A 94 -11.84 -6.40 11.55
N GLU A 95 -11.57 -7.34 10.64
CA GLU A 95 -10.20 -7.58 10.16
C GLU A 95 -9.60 -6.34 9.47
N VAL A 96 -8.31 -6.13 9.70
CA VAL A 96 -7.50 -5.11 9.01
C VAL A 96 -6.56 -5.81 8.04
N TRP A 97 -6.80 -5.62 6.75
CA TRP A 97 -5.90 -6.11 5.72
C TRP A 97 -4.88 -5.04 5.33
N LEU A 98 -3.61 -5.32 5.58
CA LEU A 98 -2.50 -4.44 5.18
C LEU A 98 -1.88 -4.91 3.86
N HIS A 99 -2.06 -4.11 2.80
CA HIS A 99 -1.37 -4.24 1.53
C HIS A 99 -0.06 -3.46 1.59
N THR A 100 1.07 -4.15 1.61
CA THR A 100 2.38 -3.52 1.76
C THR A 100 3.50 -4.31 1.10
N TYR A 101 4.73 -3.82 1.19
CA TYR A 101 5.94 -4.51 0.72
C TYR A 101 6.75 -5.04 1.90
N PRO A 102 7.34 -6.26 1.80
CA PRO A 102 8.19 -6.80 2.87
C PRO A 102 9.55 -6.10 2.91
N ARG A 103 10.26 -6.27 4.03
CA ARG A 103 11.72 -6.15 4.00
C ARG A 103 12.33 -7.33 3.25
N VAL A 104 13.34 -7.04 2.43
CA VAL A 104 14.17 -8.04 1.76
C VAL A 104 15.59 -7.89 2.29
N LEU A 105 16.13 -8.92 2.92
CA LEU A 105 17.45 -8.89 3.56
C LEU A 105 17.63 -7.70 4.54
N GLY A 106 16.54 -7.37 5.27
CA GLY A 106 16.52 -6.29 6.25
C GLY A 106 16.24 -4.90 5.69
N TYR A 107 16.23 -4.70 4.37
CA TYR A 107 15.93 -3.43 3.73
C TYR A 107 14.50 -3.40 3.19
N THR A 108 13.80 -2.28 3.35
CA THR A 108 12.49 -2.07 2.74
C THR A 108 12.41 -0.76 1.97
N PHE A 109 11.70 -0.79 0.85
CA PHE A 109 11.24 0.37 0.14
C PHE A 109 9.75 0.18 -0.16
N LYS A 110 8.90 0.94 0.53
CA LYS A 110 7.44 0.87 0.42
C LYS A 110 6.86 2.26 0.17
N PRO A 111 6.76 2.70 -1.09
CA PRO A 111 6.29 4.05 -1.40
C PRO A 111 4.86 4.29 -0.94
N VAL A 112 4.04 3.25 -0.91
CA VAL A 112 2.67 3.29 -0.44
C VAL A 112 2.28 1.97 0.19
N SER A 113 1.47 2.04 1.26
CA SER A 113 0.76 0.90 1.85
C SER A 113 -0.71 1.25 2.02
N PHE A 114 -1.60 0.26 1.93
CA PHE A 114 -3.03 0.45 2.06
C PHE A 114 -3.56 -0.40 3.19
N TRP A 115 -4.27 0.21 4.13
CA TRP A 115 -4.89 -0.42 5.28
C TRP A 115 -6.39 -0.49 5.02
N TYR A 116 -6.90 -1.67 4.74
CA TYR A 116 -8.33 -1.91 4.52
C TYR A 116 -8.96 -2.29 5.85
N CYS A 117 -9.67 -1.34 6.47
CA CYS A 117 -10.27 -1.50 7.79
C CYS A 117 -11.73 -1.94 7.64
N HIS A 118 -12.08 -3.10 8.17
CA HIS A 118 -13.42 -3.65 8.05
C HIS A 118 -14.20 -3.55 9.36
N ARG A 119 -15.53 -3.55 9.24
CA ARG A 119 -16.43 -3.80 10.37
C ARG A 119 -16.42 -5.28 10.75
N GLU A 120 -17.01 -5.61 11.88
CA GLU A 120 -17.16 -7.00 12.35
C GLU A 120 -17.97 -7.86 11.37
N ASP A 121 -18.90 -7.27 10.63
CA ASP A 121 -19.68 -7.93 9.59
C ASP A 121 -18.89 -8.15 8.28
N GLY A 122 -17.62 -7.78 8.23
CA GLY A 122 -16.76 -7.91 7.07
C GLY A 122 -16.92 -6.79 6.02
N THR A 123 -17.80 -5.81 6.23
CA THR A 123 -17.93 -4.67 5.31
C THR A 123 -16.76 -3.71 5.47
N LEU A 124 -16.30 -3.12 4.34
CA LEU A 124 -15.20 -2.18 4.33
C LEU A 124 -15.65 -0.84 4.93
N ARG A 125 -14.99 -0.40 6.02
CA ARG A 125 -15.34 0.82 6.77
C ARG A 125 -14.49 2.02 6.41
N ALA A 126 -13.19 1.81 6.29
CA ALA A 126 -12.24 2.86 5.96
C ALA A 126 -11.04 2.28 5.21
N ILE A 127 -10.34 3.13 4.44
CA ILE A 127 -9.02 2.81 3.92
C ILE A 127 -8.06 3.92 4.36
N VAL A 128 -6.94 3.53 5.00
CA VAL A 128 -5.83 4.45 5.23
C VAL A 128 -4.76 4.21 4.18
N VAL A 129 -4.40 5.26 3.44
CA VAL A 129 -3.35 5.24 2.42
C VAL A 129 -2.09 5.85 3.04
N GLU A 130 -1.15 5.01 3.43
CA GLU A 130 0.13 5.39 4.01
C GLU A 130 1.14 5.62 2.90
N VAL A 131 1.56 6.86 2.69
CA VAL A 131 2.51 7.26 1.65
C VAL A 131 3.86 7.60 2.28
N ASN A 132 4.93 7.02 1.74
CA ASN A 132 6.30 7.29 2.15
C ASN A 132 7.06 7.94 0.99
N ASN A 133 7.86 8.95 1.27
CA ASN A 133 8.77 9.52 0.29
C ASN A 133 10.19 8.96 0.43
N THR A 134 11.07 9.34 -0.49
CA THR A 134 12.49 8.95 -0.44
C THR A 134 13.32 9.73 0.59
N PHE A 135 12.72 10.69 1.27
CA PHE A 135 13.36 11.53 2.30
C PHE A 135 13.14 11.01 3.72
N GLY A 136 12.49 9.85 3.88
CA GLY A 136 12.18 9.26 5.17
C GLY A 136 10.92 9.82 5.85
N GLU A 137 10.13 10.63 5.14
CA GLU A 137 8.88 11.17 5.66
C GLU A 137 7.69 10.31 5.27
N ARG A 138 6.62 10.40 6.06
CA ARG A 138 5.37 9.64 5.90
C ARG A 138 4.17 10.55 6.12
N HIS A 139 3.10 10.27 5.39
CA HIS A 139 1.80 10.90 5.53
C HIS A 139 0.69 9.90 5.24
N CYS A 140 -0.43 10.01 5.91
CA CYS A 140 -1.59 9.15 5.73
C CYS A 140 -2.80 9.92 5.21
N TYR A 141 -3.47 9.36 4.20
CA TYR A 141 -4.79 9.81 3.74
C TYR A 141 -5.84 8.84 4.26
N LEU A 142 -6.81 9.35 5.01
CA LEU A 142 -7.93 8.57 5.50
C LEU A 142 -9.11 8.71 4.54
N LEU A 143 -9.50 7.61 3.93
CA LEU A 143 -10.63 7.52 3.02
C LEU A 143 -11.82 6.90 3.76
N ASP A 144 -12.86 7.70 3.97
CA ASP A 144 -14.04 7.31 4.73
C ASP A 144 -15.08 6.60 3.86
N ALA A 145 -15.76 5.60 4.41
CA ALA A 145 -16.83 4.83 3.78
C ALA A 145 -16.54 4.38 2.32
N PRO A 146 -15.36 3.78 2.05
CA PRO A 146 -14.97 3.37 0.71
C PRO A 146 -15.84 2.21 0.22
N ARG A 147 -15.99 2.13 -1.12
CA ARG A 147 -16.60 0.98 -1.80
C ARG A 147 -15.67 0.50 -2.91
N TYR A 148 -15.48 -0.81 -3.03
CA TYR A 148 -14.72 -1.36 -4.13
C TYR A 148 -15.28 -0.93 -5.49
N GLY A 149 -14.40 -0.58 -6.43
CA GLY A 149 -14.77 -0.09 -7.76
C GLY A 149 -15.13 1.39 -7.83
N HIS A 150 -15.45 2.06 -6.72
CA HIS A 150 -15.80 3.48 -6.69
C HIS A 150 -14.57 4.37 -6.50
N GLU A 151 -14.63 5.58 -7.05
CA GLU A 151 -13.59 6.58 -6.92
C GLU A 151 -13.73 7.33 -5.59
N LEU A 152 -12.61 7.53 -4.92
CA LEU A 152 -12.46 8.34 -3.71
C LEU A 152 -11.45 9.44 -3.99
N ARG A 153 -11.55 10.58 -3.31
CA ARG A 153 -10.67 11.73 -3.51
C ARG A 153 -10.06 12.21 -2.20
N ALA A 154 -8.84 12.72 -2.28
CA ALA A 154 -8.20 13.48 -1.23
C ALA A 154 -7.30 14.56 -1.85
N ASP A 155 -7.19 15.70 -1.17
CA ASP A 155 -6.27 16.76 -1.59
C ASP A 155 -4.83 16.31 -1.40
N LYS A 156 -3.99 16.59 -2.38
CA LYS A 156 -2.57 16.24 -2.31
C LYS A 156 -1.82 17.24 -1.44
N VAL A 157 -1.52 16.86 -0.20
CA VAL A 157 -0.81 17.69 0.79
C VAL A 157 0.64 17.25 1.04
N PHE A 158 1.06 16.09 0.52
CA PHE A 158 2.36 15.50 0.80
C PHE A 158 3.28 15.47 -0.42
N HIS A 159 4.56 15.84 -0.21
CA HIS A 159 5.59 15.82 -1.25
C HIS A 159 6.19 14.43 -1.39
N VAL A 160 5.98 13.79 -2.54
CA VAL A 160 6.41 12.41 -2.80
C VAL A 160 7.59 12.36 -3.78
N SER A 161 7.66 13.30 -4.72
CA SER A 161 8.64 13.26 -5.81
C SER A 161 9.05 14.67 -6.23
N PRO A 162 10.35 14.90 -6.51
CA PRO A 162 10.82 16.20 -6.99
C PRO A 162 10.29 16.61 -8.37
N PHE A 163 9.53 15.75 -9.04
CA PHE A 163 8.89 16.01 -10.32
C PHE A 163 7.37 16.23 -10.20
N CYS A 164 6.84 16.37 -8.99
CA CYS A 164 5.43 16.60 -8.73
C CYS A 164 5.24 17.65 -7.63
N ARG A 165 4.51 18.72 -7.92
CA ARG A 165 4.16 19.76 -6.93
C ARG A 165 3.19 19.20 -5.89
N ILE A 166 3.13 19.88 -4.71
CA ILE A 166 2.05 19.68 -3.75
C ILE A 166 0.88 20.55 -4.21
N GLU A 167 0.11 20.06 -5.15
CA GLU A 167 -1.08 20.71 -5.70
C GLU A 167 -2.03 19.67 -6.28
N GLY A 168 -3.30 20.02 -6.41
CA GLY A 168 -4.31 19.15 -6.98
C GLY A 168 -4.78 18.06 -6.02
N SER A 169 -5.27 16.97 -6.57
CA SER A 169 -5.88 15.90 -5.79
C SER A 169 -5.44 14.52 -6.24
N TYR A 170 -5.55 13.58 -5.33
CA TYR A 170 -5.48 12.16 -5.64
C TYR A 170 -6.90 11.60 -5.84
N ARG A 171 -7.03 10.73 -6.84
CA ARG A 171 -8.19 9.86 -7.03
C ARG A 171 -7.75 8.43 -6.79
N PHE A 172 -8.41 7.78 -5.85
CA PHE A 172 -8.15 6.40 -5.46
C PHE A 172 -9.26 5.50 -5.97
N ARG A 173 -8.88 4.32 -6.46
CA ARG A 173 -9.84 3.26 -6.79
C ARG A 173 -9.26 1.92 -6.40
N PHE A 174 -10.02 1.18 -5.61
CA PHE A 174 -9.62 -0.14 -5.14
C PHE A 174 -10.57 -1.18 -5.69
N MET A 175 -10.02 -2.31 -6.12
CA MET A 175 -10.79 -3.45 -6.60
C MET A 175 -10.24 -4.72 -5.96
N ARG A 176 -11.14 -5.58 -5.53
CA ARG A 176 -10.85 -6.92 -5.04
C ARG A 176 -11.91 -7.84 -5.62
N ALA A 177 -11.53 -8.84 -6.36
CA ALA A 177 -12.42 -9.70 -7.10
C ALA A 177 -11.92 -11.14 -7.11
N TRP A 178 -12.87 -12.07 -7.14
CA TRP A 178 -12.62 -13.49 -7.34
C TRP A 178 -12.98 -13.85 -8.76
N GLN A 179 -12.07 -14.52 -9.44
CA GLN A 179 -12.29 -15.09 -10.77
C GLN A 179 -11.67 -16.49 -10.81
N ASP A 180 -12.44 -17.52 -11.12
CA ASP A 180 -11.98 -18.91 -11.20
C ASP A 180 -11.23 -19.38 -9.93
N ASN A 181 -11.77 -19.09 -8.75
CA ASN A 181 -11.13 -19.32 -7.44
C ASN A 181 -9.79 -18.60 -7.22
N ILE A 182 -9.46 -17.65 -8.08
CA ILE A 182 -8.26 -16.83 -7.98
C ILE A 182 -8.66 -15.43 -7.51
N GLU A 183 -8.10 -15.02 -6.39
CA GLU A 183 -8.32 -13.66 -5.88
C GLU A 183 -7.36 -12.68 -6.55
N LYS A 184 -7.91 -11.60 -7.10
CA LYS A 184 -7.18 -10.49 -7.72
C LYS A 184 -7.45 -9.19 -6.98
N THR A 185 -6.42 -8.38 -6.85
CA THR A 185 -6.55 -7.03 -6.26
C THR A 185 -5.90 -5.99 -7.16
N VAL A 186 -6.50 -4.80 -7.18
CA VAL A 186 -5.96 -3.61 -7.85
C VAL A 186 -6.11 -2.42 -6.92
N ALA A 187 -5.04 -1.69 -6.71
CA ALA A 187 -5.05 -0.36 -6.12
C ALA A 187 -4.56 0.64 -7.17
N ARG A 188 -5.37 1.65 -7.46
CA ARG A 188 -5.04 2.70 -8.43
C ARG A 188 -5.05 4.06 -7.72
N ILE A 189 -4.02 4.86 -8.02
CA ILE A 189 -3.86 6.23 -7.56
C ILE A 189 -3.61 7.09 -8.80
N ASP A 190 -4.53 7.98 -9.09
CA ASP A 190 -4.37 9.00 -10.13
C ASP A 190 -4.13 10.34 -9.43
N HIS A 191 -3.18 11.12 -9.92
CA HIS A 191 -2.90 12.47 -9.47
C HIS A 191 -3.34 13.45 -10.56
N ASP A 192 -4.22 14.35 -10.19
CA ASP A 192 -4.67 15.46 -11.03
C ASP A 192 -4.07 16.77 -10.52
N ASP A 193 -3.53 17.58 -11.41
CA ASP A 193 -3.16 18.97 -11.14
C ASP A 193 -4.31 19.93 -11.49
N ALA A 194 -4.09 21.25 -11.40
CA ALA A 194 -5.10 22.25 -11.75
C ALA A 194 -5.61 22.17 -13.21
N THR A 195 -4.86 21.50 -14.09
CA THR A 195 -5.18 21.33 -15.50
C THR A 195 -5.72 19.94 -15.85
N GLY A 196 -5.94 19.07 -14.86
CA GLY A 196 -6.49 17.71 -14.99
C GLY A 196 -5.43 16.61 -14.83
N PRO A 197 -5.62 15.41 -15.40
CA PRO A 197 -4.79 14.25 -15.14
C PRO A 197 -3.32 14.47 -15.42
N LEU A 198 -2.46 14.24 -14.43
CA LEU A 198 -1.00 14.37 -14.48
C LEU A 198 -0.29 13.02 -14.44
N LEU A 199 -0.65 12.16 -13.49
CA LEU A 199 0.02 10.89 -13.26
C LEU A 199 -1.01 9.81 -12.91
N GLN A 200 -0.87 8.65 -13.49
CA GLN A 200 -1.67 7.45 -13.18
C GLN A 200 -0.75 6.35 -12.70
N THR A 201 -1.06 5.78 -11.55
CA THR A 201 -0.30 4.69 -10.95
C THR A 201 -1.23 3.57 -10.55
N SER A 202 -0.85 2.33 -10.79
CA SER A 202 -1.57 1.17 -10.26
C SER A 202 -0.63 0.07 -9.84
N VAL A 203 -1.03 -0.66 -8.82
CA VAL A 203 -0.49 -1.96 -8.46
C VAL A 203 -1.61 -2.99 -8.57
N ALA A 204 -1.36 -4.05 -9.31
CA ALA A 204 -2.32 -5.13 -9.53
C ALA A 204 -1.61 -6.47 -9.33
N GLY A 205 -2.33 -7.47 -8.82
CA GLY A 205 -1.76 -8.80 -8.66
C GLY A 205 -2.77 -9.85 -8.28
N THR A 206 -2.34 -11.10 -8.44
CA THR A 206 -3.06 -12.30 -8.05
C THR A 206 -2.57 -12.74 -6.68
N LEU A 207 -3.49 -12.95 -5.75
CA LEU A 207 -3.20 -13.33 -4.38
C LEU A 207 -3.10 -14.85 -4.24
N GLN A 208 -2.16 -15.29 -3.42
CA GLN A 208 -2.01 -16.68 -3.00
C GLN A 208 -1.52 -16.75 -1.55
N THR A 209 -1.73 -17.86 -0.88
CA THR A 209 -1.29 -18.06 0.50
C THR A 209 0.23 -17.94 0.64
N ILE A 210 0.68 -17.27 1.71
CA ILE A 210 2.09 -17.23 2.08
C ILE A 210 2.53 -18.61 2.60
N ASN A 211 3.50 -19.20 1.90
CA ASN A 211 4.18 -20.44 2.29
C ASN A 211 5.65 -20.41 1.83
N ALA A 212 6.42 -21.43 2.15
CA ALA A 212 7.83 -21.48 1.78
C ALA A 212 8.06 -21.42 0.27
N ALA A 213 7.15 -21.98 -0.55
CA ALA A 213 7.28 -21.94 -2.02
C ALA A 213 7.01 -20.53 -2.57
N SER A 214 5.94 -19.86 -2.09
CA SER A 214 5.62 -18.49 -2.52
C SER A 214 6.69 -17.48 -2.07
N LEU A 215 7.27 -17.63 -0.87
CA LEU A 215 8.38 -16.80 -0.42
C LEU A 215 9.66 -17.03 -1.24
N ARG A 216 10.00 -18.28 -1.58
CA ARG A 216 11.12 -18.56 -2.50
C ARG A 216 10.87 -17.97 -3.89
N LYS A 217 9.66 -18.10 -4.44
CA LYS A 217 9.29 -17.47 -5.72
C LYS A 217 9.46 -15.95 -5.66
N ALA A 218 9.03 -15.30 -4.57
CA ALA A 218 9.19 -13.86 -4.37
C ALA A 218 10.67 -13.46 -4.32
N PHE A 219 11.46 -14.16 -3.52
CA PHE A 219 12.87 -13.82 -3.31
C PHE A 219 13.72 -14.01 -4.57
N TRP A 220 13.62 -15.18 -5.22
CA TRP A 220 14.43 -15.53 -6.39
C TRP A 220 13.87 -15.05 -7.72
N GLY A 221 12.54 -15.01 -7.85
CA GLY A 221 11.87 -14.57 -9.08
C GLY A 221 11.82 -13.07 -9.27
N TYR A 222 12.06 -12.30 -8.19
CA TYR A 222 11.99 -10.83 -8.19
C TYR A 222 13.23 -10.19 -7.53
N PRO A 223 14.45 -10.53 -7.95
CA PRO A 223 15.68 -10.07 -7.28
C PRO A 223 15.83 -8.55 -7.28
N ALA A 224 15.14 -7.87 -8.20
CA ALA A 224 15.20 -6.42 -8.35
C ALA A 224 14.20 -5.66 -7.48
N MET A 225 13.41 -6.35 -6.62
CA MET A 225 12.34 -5.67 -5.86
C MET A 225 12.85 -4.69 -4.80
N THR A 226 14.07 -4.82 -4.33
CA THR A 226 14.62 -3.93 -3.31
C THR A 226 15.71 -3.02 -3.88
N PHE A 227 16.84 -3.56 -4.26
CA PHE A 227 17.93 -2.77 -4.82
C PHE A 227 17.63 -2.27 -6.23
N GLY A 228 16.98 -3.09 -7.04
CA GLY A 228 16.58 -2.70 -8.39
C GLY A 228 15.48 -1.64 -8.43
N VAL A 229 14.63 -1.53 -7.39
CA VAL A 229 13.63 -0.45 -7.31
C VAL A 229 14.32 0.90 -7.14
N LEU A 230 15.29 1.02 -6.23
CA LEU A 230 16.06 2.25 -6.07
C LEU A 230 16.80 2.63 -7.36
N ALA A 231 17.51 1.69 -7.98
CA ALA A 231 18.19 1.94 -9.26
C ALA A 231 17.19 2.39 -10.35
N ARG A 232 16.00 1.76 -10.41
CA ARG A 232 14.93 2.15 -11.34
C ARG A 232 14.38 3.54 -11.05
N ILE A 233 14.16 3.90 -9.78
CA ILE A 233 13.70 5.25 -9.41
C ILE A 233 14.69 6.29 -9.91
N HIS A 234 15.99 6.13 -9.66
CA HIS A 234 17.03 7.05 -10.14
C HIS A 234 17.10 7.08 -11.66
N TRP A 235 16.98 5.92 -12.31
CA TRP A 235 16.94 5.85 -13.77
C TRP A 235 15.73 6.55 -14.37
N GLN A 236 14.54 6.39 -13.79
CA GLN A 236 13.34 7.09 -14.23
C GLN A 236 13.43 8.60 -13.94
N ALA A 237 13.99 8.99 -12.80
CA ALA A 237 14.30 10.39 -12.48
C ALA A 237 15.24 11.01 -13.51
N PHE A 238 16.31 10.32 -13.88
CA PHE A 238 17.22 10.75 -14.95
C PHE A 238 16.52 10.92 -16.31
N LYS A 239 15.64 9.97 -16.69
CA LYS A 239 14.84 10.08 -17.93
C LYS A 239 13.90 11.29 -17.91
N LEU A 240 13.26 11.59 -16.76
CA LEU A 240 12.39 12.77 -16.62
C LEU A 240 13.20 14.05 -16.70
N TRP A 241 14.37 14.10 -16.06
CA TRP A 241 15.29 15.22 -16.15
C TRP A 241 15.73 15.48 -17.60
N ARG A 242 16.12 14.44 -18.35
CA ARG A 242 16.43 14.55 -19.79
C ARG A 242 15.26 15.04 -20.64
N LYS A 243 14.01 14.83 -20.18
CA LYS A 243 12.79 15.34 -20.83
C LYS A 243 12.42 16.75 -20.36
N HIS A 244 13.34 17.44 -19.67
CA HIS A 244 13.15 18.78 -19.13
C HIS A 244 11.93 18.92 -18.23
N VAL A 245 11.52 17.87 -17.52
CA VAL A 245 10.48 17.96 -16.50
C VAL A 245 11.03 18.78 -15.33
N PRO A 246 10.34 19.86 -14.90
CA PRO A 246 10.83 20.76 -13.85
C PRO A 246 11.14 20.00 -12.54
N PHE A 247 12.30 20.31 -11.95
CA PHE A 247 12.69 19.84 -10.63
C PHE A 247 12.17 20.80 -9.57
N ILE A 248 11.54 20.27 -8.54
CA ILE A 248 10.89 21.02 -7.48
C ILE A 248 11.60 20.71 -6.17
N SER A 249 12.07 21.77 -5.48
CA SER A 249 12.66 21.66 -4.17
C SER A 249 11.65 21.12 -3.16
N LYS A 250 12.12 20.29 -2.23
CA LYS A 250 11.29 19.72 -1.17
C LYS A 250 10.77 20.83 -0.26
N PRO A 251 9.44 21.02 -0.12
CA PRO A 251 8.85 21.94 0.83
C PRO A 251 8.83 21.34 2.24
N GLN A 252 8.39 22.13 3.21
CA GLN A 252 8.12 21.66 4.58
C GLN A 252 7.05 20.54 4.54
N PRO A 253 7.19 19.48 5.35
CA PRO A 253 6.17 18.45 5.46
C PRO A 253 4.87 19.02 6.02
N PRO A 254 3.70 18.41 5.74
CA PRO A 254 2.44 18.83 6.32
C PRO A 254 2.48 18.70 7.84
N THR A 255 1.83 19.65 8.55
CA THR A 255 1.77 19.67 10.02
C THR A 255 0.95 18.52 10.59
N LEU A 256 -0.06 18.05 9.83
CA LEU A 256 -0.88 16.91 10.20
C LEU A 256 -0.29 15.64 9.61
N PHE A 257 -0.18 14.61 10.45
CA PHE A 257 0.27 13.28 10.00
C PHE A 257 -0.80 12.56 9.16
N VAL A 258 -2.08 12.90 9.39
CA VAL A 258 -3.23 12.31 8.70
C VAL A 258 -4.15 13.41 8.19
N THR A 259 -4.63 13.26 6.94
CA THR A 259 -5.68 14.09 6.32
C THR A 259 -6.79 13.24 5.73
N ARG A 260 -7.97 13.85 5.55
CA ARG A 260 -9.13 13.24 4.89
C ARG A 260 -9.31 13.79 3.49
#